data_a4a4cf9bf8d50e03c220755343684037
#
_entry.id   a4a4cf9bf8d50e03c220755343684037
#
_cell.length_a   1.000
_cell.length_b   1.000
_cell.length_c   1.000
_cell.angle_alpha   90.00
_cell.angle_beta   90.00
_cell.angle_gamma   90.00
#
_symmetry.space_group_name_H-M   'P 1'
#
loop_
_entity.id
_entity.type
_entity.pdbx_description
1 polymer ?
#
loop_
_entity_poly.entity_id
_entity_poly.type
_entity_poly.pdbx_seq_one_letter_code
_entity_poly.pdbx_strand_id
1 'polypeptide(L)'
;MLIDYLSSYTFPDSSRTITKHLVLGISLGGHSVWHCILHDPRITTGVVVIGCPDYKFLMTDRAKKSKLSTWTVSEGKDFLGSTDYPEGLCRATDKWDPKSFLVGDKLNPTDEQRKTLRPLIKEKLGGKQIMCLSGGKDKLVPYTCSAPFLDWMKSGLDKKDGWFNDHGIVLEDVVDETAGHEYSAKMKVEAVRFISENLAGEGNLKAGTRTSKI
;
A
#
# COMPACT_ATOMS: atom_id res chain seq x y z
N MET A 1 5.95 -5.37 20.56
CA MET A 1 4.68 -4.69 20.86
C MET A 1 3.52 -5.69 20.83
N LEU A 2 2.29 -5.41 20.32
CA LEU A 2 1.18 -6.36 20.40
C LEU A 2 1.53 -7.75 19.84
N ILE A 3 2.12 -7.81 18.66
CA ILE A 3 2.53 -9.07 18.01
C ILE A 3 3.51 -9.88 18.86
N ASP A 4 4.40 -9.21 19.61
CA ASP A 4 5.43 -9.88 20.42
C ASP A 4 4.84 -10.70 21.58
N TYR A 5 3.71 -10.23 22.09
CA TYR A 5 3.08 -10.82 23.29
C TYR A 5 1.77 -11.55 22.99
N LEU A 6 1.24 -11.45 21.75
CA LEU A 6 -0.07 -11.94 21.41
C LEU A 6 -0.21 -13.45 21.65
N SER A 7 0.79 -14.26 21.28
CA SER A 7 0.77 -15.69 21.49
C SER A 7 0.71 -16.04 22.97
N SER A 8 1.57 -15.43 23.79
CA SER A 8 1.60 -15.70 25.25
C SER A 8 0.36 -15.18 25.95
N TYR A 9 -0.24 -14.09 25.45
CA TYR A 9 -1.48 -13.56 26.00
C TYR A 9 -2.69 -14.41 25.66
N THR A 10 -2.76 -14.92 24.41
CA THR A 10 -3.87 -15.72 23.93
C THR A 10 -3.78 -17.20 24.37
N PHE A 11 -2.56 -17.72 24.48
CA PHE A 11 -2.26 -19.11 24.85
C PHE A 11 -1.20 -19.15 25.98
N PRO A 12 -1.59 -18.77 27.21
CA PRO A 12 -0.63 -18.67 28.33
C PRO A 12 -0.02 -20.02 28.73
N ASP A 13 -0.67 -21.11 28.38
CA ASP A 13 -0.20 -22.49 28.56
C ASP A 13 0.79 -22.94 27.46
N SER A 14 1.14 -22.05 26.53
CA SER A 14 2.01 -22.33 25.37
C SER A 14 1.51 -23.47 24.47
N SER A 15 0.20 -23.81 24.54
CA SER A 15 -0.39 -24.87 23.72
C SER A 15 -0.37 -24.58 22.22
N ARG A 16 -0.30 -23.29 21.84
CA ARG A 16 -0.25 -22.82 20.45
C ARG A 16 0.64 -21.60 20.32
N THR A 17 1.17 -21.40 19.11
CA THR A 17 1.92 -20.21 18.73
C THR A 17 1.30 -19.60 17.46
N ILE A 18 1.13 -18.28 17.45
CA ILE A 18 0.69 -17.54 16.25
C ILE A 18 1.90 -17.38 15.34
N THR A 19 1.83 -17.96 14.15
CA THR A 19 2.94 -17.97 13.18
C THR A 19 2.69 -17.09 11.96
N LYS A 20 1.42 -16.72 11.70
CA LYS A 20 1.06 -15.84 10.56
C LYS A 20 0.34 -14.60 11.07
N HIS A 21 0.77 -13.47 10.56
CA HIS A 21 0.17 -12.18 10.85
C HIS A 21 -0.29 -11.52 9.55
N LEU A 22 -1.58 -11.21 9.50
CA LEU A 22 -2.19 -10.45 8.42
C LEU A 22 -2.65 -9.11 8.96
N VAL A 23 -2.74 -8.14 8.08
CA VAL A 23 -3.30 -6.83 8.39
C VAL A 23 -4.35 -6.44 7.36
N LEU A 24 -5.50 -5.97 7.82
CA LEU A 24 -6.53 -5.35 6.99
C LEU A 24 -6.88 -4.01 7.59
N GLY A 25 -7.01 -3.01 6.76
CA GLY A 25 -7.40 -1.67 7.21
C GLY A 25 -8.21 -0.93 6.16
N ILE A 26 -9.12 -0.09 6.62
CA ILE A 26 -10.07 0.65 5.79
C ILE A 26 -9.78 2.15 5.92
N SER A 27 -9.73 2.87 4.80
CA SER A 27 -9.50 4.31 4.73
C SER A 27 -8.18 4.71 5.42
N LEU A 28 -8.20 5.45 6.52
CA LEU A 28 -7.00 5.74 7.32
C LEU A 28 -6.29 4.45 7.77
N GLY A 29 -7.05 3.42 8.12
CA GLY A 29 -6.51 2.08 8.40
C GLY A 29 -5.84 1.46 7.18
N GLY A 30 -6.34 1.72 5.96
CA GLY A 30 -5.71 1.31 4.70
C GLY A 30 -4.34 1.95 4.48
N HIS A 31 -4.17 3.23 4.82
CA HIS A 31 -2.84 3.85 4.84
C HIS A 31 -1.92 3.16 5.85
N SER A 32 -2.46 2.83 7.05
CA SER A 32 -1.70 2.15 8.10
C SER A 32 -1.27 0.74 7.70
N VAL A 33 -2.06 0.02 6.89
CA VAL A 33 -1.68 -1.30 6.35
C VAL A 33 -0.37 -1.23 5.58
N TRP A 34 -0.18 -0.22 4.74
CA TRP A 34 1.07 -0.02 4.01
C TRP A 34 2.27 0.13 4.94
N HIS A 35 2.12 0.92 6.02
CA HIS A 35 3.19 1.06 7.02
C HIS A 35 3.50 -0.28 7.71
N CYS A 36 2.48 -1.03 8.09
CA CYS A 36 2.66 -2.35 8.71
C CYS A 36 3.40 -3.32 7.79
N ILE A 37 3.00 -3.38 6.50
CA ILE A 37 3.64 -4.25 5.51
C ILE A 37 5.12 -3.89 5.31
N LEU A 38 5.43 -2.60 5.22
CA LEU A 38 6.79 -2.16 4.93
C LEU A 38 7.74 -2.27 6.12
N HIS A 39 7.23 -2.11 7.35
CA HIS A 39 8.07 -1.92 8.53
C HIS A 39 8.05 -3.07 9.53
N ASP A 40 7.13 -4.03 9.40
CA ASP A 40 7.16 -5.26 10.22
C ASP A 40 7.34 -6.50 9.32
N PRO A 41 8.49 -7.19 9.41
CA PRO A 41 8.76 -8.37 8.59
C PRO A 41 7.83 -9.56 8.90
N ARG A 42 7.19 -9.59 10.08
CA ARG A 42 6.26 -10.67 10.48
C ARG A 42 4.92 -10.56 9.78
N ILE A 43 4.56 -9.38 9.29
CA ILE A 43 3.32 -9.16 8.52
C ILE A 43 3.61 -9.51 7.07
N THR A 44 3.09 -10.64 6.64
CA THR A 44 3.33 -11.19 5.30
C THR A 44 2.19 -10.95 4.34
N THR A 45 0.99 -10.62 4.85
CA THR A 45 -0.20 -10.41 4.03
C THR A 45 -0.92 -9.14 4.48
N GLY A 46 -1.30 -8.31 3.52
CA GLY A 46 -2.03 -7.07 3.78
C GLY A 46 -3.17 -6.81 2.81
N VAL A 47 -4.30 -6.36 3.34
CA VAL A 47 -5.46 -5.90 2.57
C VAL A 47 -5.68 -4.42 2.82
N VAL A 48 -5.37 -3.62 1.82
CA VAL A 48 -5.53 -2.17 1.80
C VAL A 48 -6.89 -1.83 1.21
N VAL A 49 -7.84 -1.41 2.03
CA VAL A 49 -9.17 -1.01 1.57
C VAL A 49 -9.26 0.50 1.52
N ILE A 50 -9.48 1.07 0.33
CA ILE A 50 -9.60 2.51 0.09
C ILE A 50 -8.50 3.33 0.80
N GLY A 51 -7.26 2.81 0.77
CA GLY A 51 -6.05 3.46 1.28
C GLY A 51 -5.15 3.93 0.14
N CYS A 52 -4.31 4.93 0.39
CA CYS A 52 -3.40 5.48 -0.61
C CYS A 52 -1.94 5.27 -0.20
N PRO A 53 -1.07 4.78 -1.09
CA PRO A 53 0.36 4.63 -0.83
C PRO A 53 1.18 5.90 -1.10
N ASP A 54 0.56 6.97 -1.57
CA ASP A 54 1.18 8.29 -1.81
C ASP A 54 0.39 9.38 -1.07
N TYR A 55 0.75 9.59 0.19
CA TYR A 55 0.05 10.54 1.05
C TYR A 55 0.28 11.99 0.62
N LYS A 56 1.48 12.32 0.12
CA LYS A 56 1.78 13.67 -0.38
C LYS A 56 0.88 14.02 -1.56
N PHE A 57 0.76 13.12 -2.52
CA PHE A 57 -0.09 13.33 -3.69
C PHE A 57 -1.57 13.43 -3.32
N LEU A 58 -2.04 12.53 -2.45
CA LEU A 58 -3.42 12.57 -1.95
C LEU A 58 -3.75 13.90 -1.27
N MET A 59 -2.88 14.40 -0.40
CA MET A 59 -3.12 15.64 0.33
C MET A 59 -3.03 16.86 -0.58
N THR A 60 -2.13 16.85 -1.57
CA THR A 60 -2.05 17.90 -2.60
C THR A 60 -3.33 17.94 -3.46
N ASP A 61 -3.85 16.76 -3.87
CA ASP A 61 -5.13 16.66 -4.60
C ASP A 61 -6.30 17.20 -3.78
N ARG A 62 -6.35 16.85 -2.49
CA ARG A 62 -7.36 17.38 -1.56
C ARG A 62 -7.27 18.88 -1.39
N ALA A 63 -6.07 19.43 -1.20
CA ALA A 63 -5.83 20.86 -1.07
C ALA A 63 -6.31 21.62 -2.32
N LYS A 64 -6.02 21.08 -3.50
CA LYS A 64 -6.50 21.58 -4.79
C LYS A 64 -8.03 21.59 -4.86
N LYS A 65 -8.67 20.46 -4.59
CA LYS A 65 -10.13 20.30 -4.65
C LYS A 65 -10.85 21.18 -3.63
N SER A 66 -10.27 21.33 -2.45
CA SER A 66 -10.80 22.19 -1.36
C SER A 66 -10.44 23.66 -1.56
N LYS A 67 -9.67 24.03 -2.58
CA LYS A 67 -9.22 25.40 -2.88
C LYS A 67 -8.54 26.06 -1.66
N LEU A 68 -7.70 25.30 -0.95
CA LEU A 68 -6.94 25.87 0.15
C LEU A 68 -6.02 26.99 -0.36
N SER A 69 -5.91 28.08 0.42
CA SER A 69 -5.09 29.24 0.05
C SER A 69 -3.63 28.86 -0.14
N THR A 70 -3.09 27.98 0.70
CA THR A 70 -1.73 27.44 0.60
C THR A 70 -1.47 26.66 -0.68
N TRP A 71 -2.51 26.16 -1.33
CA TRP A 71 -2.40 25.53 -2.65
C TRP A 71 -2.65 26.53 -3.79
N THR A 72 -3.71 27.36 -3.67
CA THR A 72 -4.16 28.23 -4.78
C THR A 72 -3.18 29.34 -5.13
N VAL A 73 -2.47 29.89 -4.14
CA VAL A 73 -1.51 31.00 -4.33
C VAL A 73 -0.33 30.59 -5.19
N SER A 74 0.17 29.35 -5.05
CA SER A 74 1.34 28.85 -5.77
C SER A 74 1.03 27.74 -6.78
N GLU A 75 -0.27 27.46 -7.01
CA GLU A 75 -0.72 26.31 -7.80
C GLU A 75 -0.11 24.99 -7.30
N GLY A 76 0.02 24.88 -5.98
CA GLY A 76 0.53 23.71 -5.29
C GLY A 76 2.06 23.62 -5.16
N LYS A 77 2.84 24.54 -5.75
CA LYS A 77 4.30 24.49 -5.68
C LYS A 77 4.84 24.60 -4.27
N ASP A 78 4.20 25.43 -3.43
CA ASP A 78 4.60 25.67 -2.05
C ASP A 78 3.66 25.03 -1.03
N PHE A 79 2.77 24.13 -1.47
CA PHE A 79 1.82 23.46 -0.56
C PHE A 79 2.54 22.55 0.44
N LEU A 80 3.49 21.74 -0.02
CA LEU A 80 4.34 20.92 0.85
C LEU A 80 5.33 21.85 1.56
N GLY A 81 5.32 21.87 2.88
CA GLY A 81 6.07 22.80 3.72
C GLY A 81 5.22 23.97 4.25
N SER A 82 3.97 24.13 3.77
CA SER A 82 3.05 25.18 4.22
C SER A 82 2.45 24.89 5.60
N THR A 83 1.60 25.83 6.08
CA THR A 83 0.85 25.66 7.34
C THR A 83 -0.12 24.49 7.28
N ASP A 84 -0.68 24.16 6.11
CA ASP A 84 -1.61 23.05 5.94
C ASP A 84 -0.90 21.68 5.73
N TYR A 85 0.37 21.70 5.31
CA TYR A 85 1.21 20.51 5.20
C TYR A 85 2.65 20.83 5.64
N PRO A 86 2.90 20.94 6.96
CA PRO A 86 4.14 21.47 7.49
C PRO A 86 5.34 20.57 7.26
N GLU A 87 6.55 21.15 7.30
CA GLU A 87 7.83 20.48 7.11
C GLU A 87 8.02 19.22 7.97
N GLY A 88 7.47 19.22 9.20
CA GLY A 88 7.48 18.03 10.05
C GLY A 88 6.72 16.85 9.44
N LEU A 89 5.60 17.13 8.77
CA LEU A 89 4.81 16.13 8.05
C LEU A 89 5.51 15.70 6.75
N CYS A 90 6.16 16.63 6.03
CA CYS A 90 6.99 16.27 4.88
C CYS A 90 8.05 15.25 5.26
N ARG A 91 8.83 15.53 6.31
CA ARG A 91 9.86 14.60 6.82
C ARG A 91 9.30 13.26 7.27
N ALA A 92 8.13 13.26 7.91
CA ALA A 92 7.48 12.01 8.33
C ALA A 92 7.05 11.17 7.13
N THR A 93 6.42 11.78 6.12
CA THR A 93 6.02 11.09 4.90
C THR A 93 7.21 10.63 4.06
N ASP A 94 8.30 11.41 3.97
CA ASP A 94 9.53 10.96 3.29
C ASP A 94 10.10 9.69 3.92
N LYS A 95 9.99 9.57 5.24
CA LYS A 95 10.53 8.45 5.99
C LYS A 95 9.63 7.22 5.99
N TRP A 96 8.31 7.40 5.97
CA TRP A 96 7.39 6.32 6.30
C TRP A 96 6.38 5.98 5.20
N ASP A 97 6.04 6.95 4.34
CA ASP A 97 5.04 6.75 3.29
C ASP A 97 5.59 5.83 2.18
N PRO A 98 4.81 4.84 1.71
CA PRO A 98 5.30 3.81 0.78
C PRO A 98 5.98 4.36 -0.45
N LYS A 99 5.32 5.28 -1.14
CA LYS A 99 5.85 5.86 -2.38
C LYS A 99 7.11 6.67 -2.11
N SER A 100 7.10 7.55 -1.11
CA SER A 100 8.24 8.38 -0.77
C SER A 100 9.42 7.55 -0.26
N PHE A 101 9.16 6.54 0.58
CA PHE A 101 10.18 5.68 1.14
C PHE A 101 10.84 4.76 0.10
N LEU A 102 10.05 4.12 -0.79
CA LEU A 102 10.57 3.14 -1.75
C LEU A 102 11.12 3.80 -3.01
N VAL A 103 10.53 4.90 -3.47
CA VAL A 103 10.78 5.44 -4.83
C VAL A 103 11.22 6.89 -4.80
N GLY A 104 10.90 7.64 -3.76
CA GLY A 104 11.08 9.09 -3.72
C GLY A 104 10.22 9.78 -4.77
N ASP A 105 10.79 10.76 -5.49
CA ASP A 105 10.02 11.56 -6.45
C ASP A 105 9.94 10.95 -7.85
N LYS A 106 10.71 9.91 -8.14
CA LYS A 106 10.86 9.36 -9.50
C LYS A 106 10.24 7.97 -9.64
N LEU A 107 9.05 7.91 -10.24
CA LEU A 107 8.40 6.63 -10.57
C LEU A 107 9.05 5.89 -11.76
N ASN A 108 9.95 6.53 -12.50
CA ASN A 108 10.70 5.90 -13.60
C ASN A 108 12.20 5.88 -13.25
N PRO A 109 12.65 4.92 -12.42
CA PRO A 109 14.04 4.81 -12.04
C PRO A 109 14.92 4.40 -13.22
N THR A 110 16.11 5.02 -13.32
CA THR A 110 17.15 4.56 -14.23
C THR A 110 17.67 3.17 -13.82
N ASP A 111 18.40 2.51 -14.71
CA ASP A 111 18.96 1.18 -14.40
C ASP A 111 19.88 1.20 -13.17
N GLU A 112 20.62 2.29 -12.97
CA GLU A 112 21.47 2.47 -11.79
C GLU A 112 20.62 2.62 -10.51
N GLN A 113 19.54 3.39 -10.58
CA GLN A 113 18.59 3.51 -9.47
C GLN A 113 17.89 2.17 -9.18
N ARG A 114 17.53 1.38 -10.20
CA ARG A 114 16.97 0.04 -10.04
C ARG A 114 17.90 -0.89 -9.28
N LYS A 115 19.21 -0.85 -9.57
CA LYS A 115 20.22 -1.64 -8.84
C LYS A 115 20.23 -1.32 -7.34
N THR A 116 20.08 -0.05 -6.98
CA THR A 116 20.02 0.39 -5.58
C THR A 116 18.67 0.06 -4.92
N LEU A 117 17.55 0.23 -5.64
CA LEU A 117 16.20 -0.01 -5.12
C LEU A 117 15.87 -1.49 -4.96
N ARG A 118 16.38 -2.35 -5.84
CA ARG A 118 16.07 -3.78 -5.86
C ARG A 118 16.35 -4.49 -4.52
N PRO A 119 17.50 -4.32 -3.85
CA PRO A 119 17.76 -4.90 -2.53
C PRO A 119 16.78 -4.38 -1.46
N LEU A 120 16.46 -3.09 -1.48
CA LEU A 120 15.51 -2.48 -0.55
C LEU A 120 14.09 -3.07 -0.74
N ILE A 121 13.62 -3.19 -1.97
CA ILE A 121 12.32 -3.78 -2.28
C ILE A 121 12.28 -5.24 -1.81
N LYS A 122 13.34 -6.00 -2.05
CA LYS A 122 13.46 -7.38 -1.58
C LYS A 122 13.41 -7.47 -0.05
N GLU A 123 14.13 -6.62 0.64
CA GLU A 123 14.15 -6.56 2.11
C GLU A 123 12.76 -6.26 2.69
N LYS A 124 12.07 -5.27 2.12
CA LYS A 124 10.81 -4.74 2.68
C LYS A 124 9.58 -5.50 2.23
N LEU A 125 9.55 -5.96 0.99
CA LEU A 125 8.36 -6.52 0.36
C LEU A 125 8.55 -7.98 -0.10
N GLY A 126 9.76 -8.53 -0.08
CA GLY A 126 10.02 -9.90 -0.54
C GLY A 126 9.10 -10.93 0.11
N GLY A 127 8.43 -11.74 -0.71
CA GLY A 127 7.50 -12.79 -0.28
C GLY A 127 6.14 -12.29 0.24
N LYS A 128 5.89 -10.97 0.24
CA LYS A 128 4.65 -10.43 0.79
C LYS A 128 3.50 -10.46 -0.21
N GLN A 129 2.29 -10.63 0.34
CA GLN A 129 1.02 -10.72 -0.39
C GLN A 129 0.20 -9.46 -0.10
N ILE A 130 -0.08 -8.67 -1.11
CA ILE A 130 -0.73 -7.37 -0.96
C ILE A 130 -1.95 -7.30 -1.86
N MET A 131 -3.10 -6.98 -1.29
CA MET A 131 -4.31 -6.67 -2.02
C MET A 131 -4.69 -5.21 -1.78
N CYS A 132 -4.90 -4.47 -2.86
CA CYS A 132 -5.45 -3.13 -2.86
C CYS A 132 -6.87 -3.15 -3.41
N LEU A 133 -7.80 -2.61 -2.63
CA LEU A 133 -9.22 -2.49 -2.99
C LEU A 133 -9.60 -1.02 -3.02
N SER A 134 -10.03 -0.53 -4.17
CA SER A 134 -10.33 0.89 -4.38
C SER A 134 -11.71 1.12 -4.95
N GLY A 135 -12.35 2.23 -4.61
CA GLY A 135 -13.61 2.66 -5.19
C GLY A 135 -13.37 3.54 -6.43
N GLY A 136 -13.98 3.19 -7.57
CA GLY A 136 -13.86 3.97 -8.79
C GLY A 136 -14.54 5.35 -8.72
N LYS A 137 -15.50 5.52 -7.81
CA LYS A 137 -16.19 6.79 -7.52
C LYS A 137 -15.76 7.43 -6.21
N ASP A 138 -14.69 6.96 -5.58
CA ASP A 138 -14.18 7.50 -4.32
C ASP A 138 -13.62 8.91 -4.55
N LYS A 139 -14.22 9.90 -3.84
CA LYS A 139 -13.79 11.30 -3.89
C LYS A 139 -12.86 11.69 -2.74
N LEU A 140 -12.82 10.89 -1.68
CA LEU A 140 -11.97 11.15 -0.50
C LEU A 140 -10.58 10.54 -0.66
N VAL A 141 -10.49 9.32 -1.21
CA VAL A 141 -9.25 8.63 -1.55
C VAL A 141 -9.35 8.15 -3.01
N PRO A 142 -9.27 9.06 -3.98
CA PRO A 142 -9.43 8.70 -5.38
C PRO A 142 -8.37 7.69 -5.82
N TYR A 143 -8.79 6.67 -6.55
CA TYR A 143 -7.87 5.68 -7.12
C TYR A 143 -6.74 6.33 -7.93
N THR A 144 -7.02 7.45 -8.59
CA THR A 144 -6.02 8.23 -9.35
C THR A 144 -4.84 8.72 -8.51
N CYS A 145 -4.98 8.81 -7.18
CA CYS A 145 -3.87 9.14 -6.27
C CYS A 145 -3.00 7.93 -5.96
N SER A 146 -3.55 6.71 -6.02
CA SER A 146 -2.84 5.46 -5.78
C SER A 146 -2.23 4.86 -7.04
N ALA A 147 -2.92 5.04 -8.18
CA ALA A 147 -2.58 4.41 -9.45
C ALA A 147 -1.13 4.58 -9.88
N PRO A 148 -0.49 5.76 -9.82
CA PRO A 148 0.89 5.91 -10.28
C PRO A 148 1.88 4.99 -9.54
N PHE A 149 1.74 4.85 -8.23
CA PHE A 149 2.58 3.95 -7.43
C PHE A 149 2.23 2.47 -7.68
N LEU A 150 0.94 2.14 -7.77
CA LEU A 150 0.50 0.76 -8.04
C LEU A 150 0.91 0.31 -9.44
N ASP A 151 0.84 1.19 -10.44
CA ASP A 151 1.30 0.91 -11.80
C ASP A 151 2.82 0.73 -11.86
N TRP A 152 3.57 1.53 -11.10
CA TRP A 152 5.00 1.32 -10.93
C TRP A 152 5.31 -0.06 -10.33
N MET A 153 4.60 -0.47 -9.28
CA MET A 153 4.75 -1.79 -8.69
C MET A 153 4.39 -2.90 -9.69
N LYS A 154 3.25 -2.76 -10.38
CA LYS A 154 2.81 -3.74 -11.39
C LYS A 154 3.83 -3.88 -12.51
N SER A 155 4.38 -2.78 -13.00
CA SER A 155 5.45 -2.80 -14.00
C SER A 155 6.70 -3.52 -13.51
N GLY A 156 7.11 -3.26 -12.26
CA GLY A 156 8.27 -3.93 -11.67
C GLY A 156 8.07 -5.42 -11.37
N LEU A 157 6.83 -5.85 -11.23
CA LEU A 157 6.41 -7.24 -10.98
C LEU A 157 5.99 -7.98 -12.27
N ASP A 158 6.00 -7.31 -13.42
CA ASP A 158 5.62 -7.95 -14.68
C ASP A 158 6.42 -9.23 -14.92
N LYS A 159 5.75 -10.29 -15.33
CA LYS A 159 6.36 -11.62 -15.43
C LYS A 159 7.47 -11.70 -16.47
N LYS A 160 7.38 -10.90 -17.51
CA LYS A 160 8.31 -10.94 -18.63
C LYS A 160 9.47 -9.97 -18.41
N ASP A 161 9.15 -8.73 -18.14
CA ASP A 161 10.10 -7.61 -18.18
C ASP A 161 10.26 -6.90 -16.81
N GLY A 162 9.59 -7.39 -15.75
CA GLY A 162 9.63 -6.79 -14.42
C GLY A 162 10.99 -6.92 -13.76
N TRP A 163 11.54 -5.80 -13.29
CA TRP A 163 12.89 -5.75 -12.77
C TRP A 163 13.05 -6.20 -11.30
N PHE A 164 11.94 -6.53 -10.61
CA PHE A 164 11.91 -7.19 -9.29
C PHE A 164 10.84 -8.31 -9.21
N ASN A 165 10.49 -8.91 -10.32
CA ASN A 165 9.49 -9.98 -10.43
C ASN A 165 9.89 -11.31 -9.75
N ASP A 166 11.17 -11.47 -9.41
CA ASP A 166 11.74 -12.65 -8.73
C ASP A 166 11.74 -12.53 -7.19
N HIS A 167 11.18 -11.44 -6.63
CA HIS A 167 11.16 -11.22 -5.19
C HIS A 167 10.02 -11.95 -4.47
N GLY A 168 9.17 -12.69 -5.19
CA GLY A 168 8.05 -13.43 -4.62
C GLY A 168 6.91 -12.54 -4.10
N ILE A 169 6.90 -11.26 -4.51
CA ILE A 169 5.84 -10.32 -4.15
C ILE A 169 4.60 -10.62 -4.99
N VAL A 170 3.43 -10.65 -4.36
CA VAL A 170 2.13 -10.68 -5.04
C VAL A 170 1.40 -9.39 -4.78
N LEU A 171 0.95 -8.74 -5.84
CA LEU A 171 0.11 -7.55 -5.78
C LEU A 171 -1.18 -7.80 -6.57
N GLU A 172 -2.31 -7.73 -5.87
CA GLU A 172 -3.63 -7.66 -6.48
C GLU A 172 -4.19 -6.25 -6.32
N ASP A 173 -4.57 -5.64 -7.42
CA ASP A 173 -5.13 -4.28 -7.47
C ASP A 173 -6.52 -4.35 -8.11
N VAL A 174 -7.54 -4.13 -7.29
CA VAL A 174 -8.95 -4.33 -7.64
C VAL A 174 -9.72 -3.04 -7.44
N VAL A 175 -10.39 -2.59 -8.48
CA VAL A 175 -11.23 -1.38 -8.46
C VAL A 175 -12.70 -1.77 -8.62
N ASP A 176 -13.52 -1.44 -7.63
CA ASP A 176 -14.98 -1.46 -7.77
C ASP A 176 -15.42 -0.15 -8.39
N GLU A 177 -15.74 -0.19 -9.69
CA GLU A 177 -16.11 0.99 -10.48
C GLU A 177 -17.40 1.68 -9.99
N THR A 178 -18.19 1.00 -9.16
CA THR A 178 -19.46 1.53 -8.65
C THR A 178 -19.35 2.12 -7.25
N ALA A 179 -18.34 1.71 -6.48
CA ALA A 179 -18.15 2.10 -5.11
C ALA A 179 -17.59 3.52 -4.95
N GLY A 180 -18.08 4.23 -3.95
CA GLY A 180 -17.51 5.47 -3.44
C GLY A 180 -16.47 5.20 -2.33
N HIS A 181 -16.46 6.08 -1.30
CA HIS A 181 -15.60 5.90 -0.13
C HIS A 181 -16.23 4.88 0.85
N GLU A 182 -16.22 3.62 0.46
CA GLU A 182 -16.84 2.55 1.23
C GLU A 182 -16.13 1.21 1.03
N TYR A 183 -16.27 0.32 1.99
CA TYR A 183 -15.89 -1.08 1.83
C TYR A 183 -17.10 -1.86 1.27
N SER A 184 -17.20 -1.89 -0.05
CA SER A 184 -18.35 -2.46 -0.77
C SER A 184 -18.49 -3.96 -0.56
N ALA A 185 -19.68 -4.51 -0.89
CA ALA A 185 -19.93 -5.95 -0.84
C ALA A 185 -18.98 -6.73 -1.78
N LYS A 186 -18.69 -6.21 -2.95
CA LYS A 186 -17.76 -6.81 -3.91
C LYS A 186 -16.33 -6.83 -3.37
N MET A 187 -15.86 -5.73 -2.78
CA MET A 187 -14.54 -5.67 -2.14
C MET A 187 -14.43 -6.66 -0.97
N LYS A 188 -15.49 -6.86 -0.19
CA LYS A 188 -15.52 -7.85 0.90
C LYS A 188 -15.33 -9.27 0.38
N VAL A 189 -15.98 -9.63 -0.71
CA VAL A 189 -15.83 -10.95 -1.35
C VAL A 189 -14.38 -11.17 -1.79
N GLU A 190 -13.75 -10.20 -2.44
CA GLU A 190 -12.36 -10.29 -2.89
C GLU A 190 -11.38 -10.38 -1.69
N ALA A 191 -11.60 -9.59 -0.65
CA ALA A 191 -10.78 -9.65 0.56
C ALA A 191 -10.86 -11.02 1.25
N VAL A 192 -12.06 -11.57 1.39
CA VAL A 192 -12.26 -12.91 1.99
C VAL A 192 -11.59 -13.98 1.15
N ARG A 193 -11.74 -13.95 -0.18
CA ARG A 193 -11.03 -14.84 -1.10
C ARG A 193 -9.53 -14.78 -0.88
N PHE A 194 -8.95 -13.58 -0.97
CA PHE A 194 -7.52 -13.36 -0.84
C PHE A 194 -6.95 -13.83 0.50
N ILE A 195 -7.63 -13.49 1.60
CA ILE A 195 -7.24 -13.91 2.96
C ILE A 195 -7.31 -15.44 3.07
N SER A 196 -8.39 -16.06 2.59
CA SER A 196 -8.57 -17.51 2.68
C SER A 196 -7.50 -18.27 1.90
N GLU A 197 -7.18 -17.83 0.67
CA GLU A 197 -6.11 -18.41 -0.15
C GLU A 197 -4.75 -18.33 0.56
N ASN A 198 -4.45 -17.18 1.19
CA ASN A 198 -3.21 -16.99 1.93
C ASN A 198 -3.11 -17.81 3.23
N LEU A 199 -4.23 -18.02 3.92
CA LEU A 199 -4.28 -18.80 5.16
C LEU A 199 -4.22 -20.31 4.88
N ALA A 200 -4.88 -20.78 3.82
CA ALA A 200 -4.91 -22.20 3.48
C ALA A 200 -3.54 -22.79 3.13
N GLY A 201 -2.53 -21.95 2.96
CA GLY A 201 -1.18 -22.41 2.59
C GLY A 201 -1.11 -22.98 1.17
N GLU A 202 -2.12 -22.79 0.35
CA GLU A 202 -2.11 -23.02 -1.09
C GLU A 202 -1.21 -21.94 -1.75
N GLY A 203 -0.05 -21.76 -1.13
CA GLY A 203 0.99 -20.79 -1.44
C GLY A 203 1.75 -21.03 -2.73
N ASN A 204 1.10 -21.63 -3.71
CA ASN A 204 1.42 -21.48 -5.12
C ASN A 204 0.69 -20.28 -5.72
N LEU A 205 0.50 -19.22 -4.95
CA LEU A 205 0.22 -17.92 -5.54
C LEU A 205 1.39 -17.57 -6.43
N LYS A 206 1.19 -17.75 -7.72
CA LYS A 206 2.21 -17.47 -8.74
C LYS A 206 2.61 -16.02 -8.54
N ALA A 207 3.88 -15.79 -8.20
CA ALA A 207 4.43 -14.44 -8.11
C ALA A 207 4.00 -13.61 -9.31
N GLY A 208 3.55 -12.38 -9.07
CA GLY A 208 3.07 -11.51 -10.12
C GLY A 208 2.00 -10.52 -9.67
N THR A 209 1.33 -9.97 -10.64
CA THR A 209 0.26 -8.99 -10.44
C THR A 209 -1.07 -9.49 -10.99
N ARG A 210 -2.15 -9.14 -10.33
CA ARG A 210 -3.51 -9.29 -10.82
C ARG A 210 -4.24 -7.97 -10.67
N THR A 211 -4.87 -7.52 -11.72
CA THR A 211 -5.70 -6.33 -11.74
C THR A 211 -7.08 -6.71 -12.26
N SER A 212 -8.12 -6.24 -11.60
CA SER A 212 -9.50 -6.49 -11.97
C SER A 212 -10.34 -5.25 -11.70
N LYS A 213 -11.33 -5.05 -12.54
CA LYS A 213 -12.44 -4.11 -12.32
C LYS A 213 -13.69 -4.91 -12.04
N ILE A 214 -14.37 -4.60 -10.95
CA ILE A 214 -15.57 -5.29 -10.46
C ILE A 214 -16.73 -4.33 -10.24
#